data_79aa146a216c92b1b18bbaf44503038f
#
_entry.id   79aa146a216c92b1b18bbaf44503038f
#
_cell.length_a   1.000
_cell.length_b   1.000
_cell.length_c   1.000
_cell.angle_alpha   90.00
_cell.angle_beta   90.00
_cell.angle_gamma   90.00
#
_symmetry.space_group_name_H-M   'P 1'
#
loop_
_entity.id
_entity.type
_entity.pdbx_description
1 polymer ?
#
loop_
_entity_poly.entity_id
_entity_poly.type
_entity_poly.pdbx_seq_one_letter_code
_entity_poly.pdbx_strand_id
1 'polypeptide(L)'
;MSAQTTVERKTRRAITKLLKTEGPIDSGRLAARLGLTAMAVRQHLYALQREGLVAAEERPVPIGRPPKFWRLTRDADHLFPEAYAELSVALIDSVKDAFGDEGLERVLTSRCARQRVDYGKRIKPGDSLDKKLAALAKVRTEEGYMAEIRKEGKGSYLLVENHCPICAAANACQGFCSTELDLFRSVLGPGVSVERAEHIIKGDQRCVYRVRSE
;
A
#
# COMPACT_ATOMS: atom_id res chain seq x y z
N MET A 1 -26.34 4.59 -7.25
CA MET A 1 -25.87 3.27 -6.77
C MET A 1 -27.09 2.48 -6.34
N SER A 2 -27.41 1.35 -6.99
CA SER A 2 -28.65 0.61 -6.75
C SER A 2 -28.63 -0.10 -5.40
N ALA A 3 -29.82 -0.30 -4.79
CA ALA A 3 -30.00 -1.04 -3.54
C ALA A 3 -29.43 -2.47 -3.62
N GLN A 4 -29.47 -3.10 -4.78
CA GLN A 4 -28.88 -4.41 -5.07
C GLN A 4 -27.36 -4.45 -4.81
N THR A 5 -26.61 -3.43 -5.24
CA THR A 5 -25.15 -3.33 -5.01
C THR A 5 -24.82 -3.21 -3.51
N THR A 6 -25.70 -2.60 -2.71
CA THR A 6 -25.52 -2.45 -1.27
C THR A 6 -25.75 -3.76 -0.53
N VAL A 7 -26.78 -4.52 -0.90
CA VAL A 7 -27.10 -5.85 -0.30
C VAL A 7 -25.98 -6.85 -0.64
N GLU A 8 -25.56 -6.88 -1.89
CA GLU A 8 -24.46 -7.73 -2.34
C GLU A 8 -23.17 -7.48 -1.55
N ARG A 9 -22.79 -6.22 -1.36
CA ARG A 9 -21.61 -5.82 -0.57
C ARG A 9 -21.72 -6.27 0.89
N LYS A 10 -22.89 -6.10 1.51
CA LYS A 10 -23.14 -6.56 2.89
C LYS A 10 -23.00 -8.07 3.01
N THR A 11 -23.56 -8.84 2.07
CA THR A 11 -23.47 -10.30 2.06
C THR A 11 -22.03 -10.78 1.90
N ARG A 12 -21.28 -10.20 0.98
CA ARG A 12 -19.85 -10.51 0.78
C ARG A 12 -19.04 -10.27 2.05
N ARG A 13 -19.24 -9.10 2.69
CA ARG A 13 -18.57 -8.77 3.97
C ARG A 13 -18.94 -9.76 5.08
N ALA A 14 -20.18 -10.21 5.15
CA ALA A 14 -20.61 -11.19 6.14
C ALA A 14 -19.97 -12.57 5.87
N ILE A 15 -19.90 -13.00 4.61
CA ILE A 15 -19.20 -14.24 4.21
C ILE A 15 -17.73 -14.18 4.61
N THR A 16 -17.00 -13.12 4.22
CA THR A 16 -15.57 -12.98 4.52
C THR A 16 -15.32 -12.92 6.03
N LYS A 17 -16.19 -12.25 6.79
CA LYS A 17 -16.12 -12.23 8.25
C LYS A 17 -16.26 -13.62 8.86
N LEU A 18 -17.24 -14.43 8.43
CA LEU A 18 -17.42 -15.81 8.91
C LEU A 18 -16.21 -16.68 8.55
N LEU A 19 -15.69 -16.58 7.33
CA LEU A 19 -14.47 -17.29 6.94
C LEU A 19 -13.24 -16.88 7.77
N LYS A 20 -13.14 -15.62 8.21
CA LYS A 20 -12.04 -15.16 9.09
C LYS A 20 -12.16 -15.70 10.51
N THR A 21 -13.39 -15.75 11.03
CA THR A 21 -13.63 -16.10 12.45
C THR A 21 -13.80 -17.60 12.69
N GLU A 22 -14.36 -18.34 11.73
CA GLU A 22 -14.65 -19.79 11.89
C GLU A 22 -13.68 -20.69 11.10
N GLY A 23 -12.84 -20.09 10.23
CA GLY A 23 -11.93 -20.83 9.36
C GLY A 23 -12.63 -21.45 8.16
N PRO A 24 -12.11 -22.55 7.60
CA PRO A 24 -12.69 -23.19 6.44
C PRO A 24 -14.09 -23.76 6.71
N ILE A 25 -15.07 -23.32 5.91
CA ILE A 25 -16.50 -23.67 6.09
C ILE A 25 -17.14 -23.97 4.73
N ASP A 26 -18.08 -24.90 4.67
CA ASP A 26 -18.83 -25.21 3.46
C ASP A 26 -19.98 -24.22 3.19
N SER A 27 -20.44 -24.19 1.92
CA SER A 27 -21.49 -23.25 1.49
C SER A 27 -22.84 -23.45 2.15
N GLY A 28 -23.15 -24.67 2.62
CA GLY A 28 -24.41 -24.96 3.31
C GLY A 28 -24.43 -24.35 4.71
N ARG A 29 -23.34 -24.52 5.45
CA ARG A 29 -23.19 -23.93 6.79
C ARG A 29 -23.15 -22.40 6.72
N LEU A 30 -22.45 -21.82 5.71
CA LEU A 30 -22.49 -20.38 5.48
C LEU A 30 -23.92 -19.88 5.19
N ALA A 31 -24.65 -20.61 4.36
CA ALA A 31 -26.04 -20.28 4.03
C ALA A 31 -26.95 -20.29 5.27
N ALA A 32 -26.84 -21.31 6.10
CA ALA A 32 -27.59 -21.40 7.36
C ALA A 32 -27.26 -20.24 8.30
N ARG A 33 -25.97 -19.85 8.44
CA ARG A 33 -25.54 -18.73 9.28
C ARG A 33 -26.05 -17.37 8.80
N LEU A 34 -26.20 -17.23 7.49
CA LEU A 34 -26.56 -15.93 6.87
C LEU A 34 -28.05 -15.83 6.54
N GLY A 35 -28.83 -16.88 6.74
CA GLY A 35 -30.25 -16.90 6.33
C GLY A 35 -30.42 -16.82 4.81
N LEU A 36 -29.49 -17.39 4.04
CA LEU A 36 -29.47 -17.37 2.58
C LEU A 36 -29.58 -18.79 2.01
N THR A 37 -29.82 -18.89 0.70
CA THR A 37 -29.73 -20.18 0.01
C THR A 37 -28.28 -20.55 -0.25
N ALA A 38 -27.96 -21.86 -0.24
CA ALA A 38 -26.62 -22.33 -0.58
C ALA A 38 -26.20 -21.95 -2.02
N MET A 39 -27.16 -21.75 -2.92
CA MET A 39 -26.91 -21.28 -4.28
C MET A 39 -26.44 -19.81 -4.28
N ALA A 40 -27.12 -18.94 -3.58
CA ALA A 40 -26.75 -17.54 -3.45
C ALA A 40 -25.34 -17.37 -2.83
N VAL A 41 -25.08 -18.12 -1.75
CA VAL A 41 -23.74 -18.11 -1.12
C VAL A 41 -22.67 -18.59 -2.09
N ARG A 42 -22.92 -19.67 -2.85
CA ARG A 42 -21.96 -20.17 -3.87
C ARG A 42 -21.66 -19.12 -4.94
N GLN A 43 -22.67 -18.36 -5.39
CA GLN A 43 -22.42 -17.27 -6.36
C GLN A 43 -21.43 -16.23 -5.82
N HIS A 44 -21.61 -15.81 -4.56
CA HIS A 44 -20.67 -14.90 -3.91
C HIS A 44 -19.28 -15.52 -3.72
N LEU A 45 -19.21 -16.79 -3.32
CA LEU A 45 -17.93 -17.48 -3.13
C LEU A 45 -17.15 -17.62 -4.45
N TYR A 46 -17.83 -17.96 -5.55
CA TYR A 46 -17.18 -18.00 -6.86
C TYR A 46 -16.74 -16.61 -7.38
N ALA A 47 -17.49 -15.57 -7.06
CA ALA A 47 -17.06 -14.21 -7.35
C ALA A 47 -15.79 -13.84 -6.57
N LEU A 48 -15.79 -14.09 -5.26
CA LEU A 48 -14.62 -13.89 -4.39
C LEU A 48 -13.41 -14.74 -4.81
N GLN A 49 -13.65 -15.96 -5.32
CA GLN A 49 -12.58 -16.82 -5.84
C GLN A 49 -11.95 -16.26 -7.10
N ARG A 50 -12.75 -15.72 -8.02
CA ARG A 50 -12.23 -15.03 -9.24
C ARG A 50 -11.41 -13.80 -8.90
N GLU A 51 -11.71 -13.14 -7.79
CA GLU A 51 -10.97 -12.00 -7.26
C GLU A 51 -9.74 -12.43 -6.45
N GLY A 52 -9.49 -13.74 -6.29
CA GLY A 52 -8.36 -14.26 -5.52
C GLY A 52 -8.52 -14.21 -4.00
N LEU A 53 -9.69 -13.78 -3.48
CA LEU A 53 -9.92 -13.54 -2.06
C LEU A 53 -10.26 -14.78 -1.25
N VAL A 54 -10.80 -15.82 -1.91
CA VAL A 54 -11.08 -17.12 -1.28
C VAL A 54 -10.56 -18.26 -2.13
N ALA A 55 -10.21 -19.36 -1.49
CA ALA A 55 -9.86 -20.63 -2.12
C ALA A 55 -10.78 -21.74 -1.62
N ALA A 56 -11.05 -22.72 -2.48
CA ALA A 56 -11.78 -23.93 -2.12
C ALA A 56 -10.80 -25.09 -1.91
N GLU A 57 -11.01 -25.87 -0.88
CA GLU A 57 -10.38 -27.16 -0.67
C GLU A 57 -11.46 -28.26 -0.61
N GLU A 58 -11.19 -29.39 -1.25
CA GLU A 58 -12.08 -30.55 -1.17
C GLU A 58 -11.58 -31.47 -0.05
N ARG A 59 -12.48 -31.86 0.85
CA ARG A 59 -12.15 -32.79 1.91
C ARG A 59 -12.69 -34.16 1.56
N PRO A 60 -11.84 -35.19 1.49
CA PRO A 60 -12.29 -36.56 1.22
C PRO A 60 -13.37 -37.00 2.21
N VAL A 61 -14.39 -37.66 1.70
CA VAL A 61 -15.43 -38.32 2.50
C VAL A 61 -15.54 -39.78 2.07
N PRO A 62 -15.91 -40.70 2.99
CA PRO A 62 -15.99 -42.13 2.66
C PRO A 62 -17.03 -42.48 1.58
N ILE A 63 -18.12 -41.70 1.50
CA ILE A 63 -19.22 -41.91 0.56
C ILE A 63 -19.73 -40.54 0.08
N GLY A 64 -19.93 -40.43 -1.25
CA GLY A 64 -20.48 -39.24 -1.87
C GLY A 64 -19.42 -38.29 -2.47
N ARG A 65 -19.90 -37.17 -3.05
CA ARG A 65 -19.02 -36.16 -3.61
C ARG A 65 -18.33 -35.36 -2.49
N PRO A 66 -17.01 -35.18 -2.52
CA PRO A 66 -16.29 -34.39 -1.53
C PRO A 66 -16.88 -33.00 -1.38
N PRO A 67 -17.23 -32.57 -0.17
CA PRO A 67 -17.69 -31.20 0.09
C PRO A 67 -16.55 -30.20 -0.12
N LYS A 68 -16.89 -29.04 -0.72
CA LYS A 68 -15.97 -27.92 -0.84
C LYS A 68 -16.02 -27.07 0.42
N PHE A 69 -14.86 -26.93 1.06
CA PHE A 69 -14.64 -26.00 2.15
C PHE A 69 -13.96 -24.74 1.59
N TRP A 70 -14.45 -23.58 1.98
CA TRP A 70 -13.96 -22.29 1.52
C TRP A 70 -13.15 -21.64 2.63
N ARG A 71 -12.01 -21.10 2.29
CA ARG A 71 -11.14 -20.34 3.20
C ARG A 71 -10.69 -19.06 2.54
N LEU A 72 -10.32 -18.08 3.37
CA LEU A 72 -9.67 -16.86 2.87
C LEU A 72 -8.26 -17.17 2.35
N THR A 73 -7.82 -16.41 1.38
CA THR A 73 -6.42 -16.33 0.95
C THR A 73 -5.71 -15.24 1.74
N ARG A 74 -4.39 -15.11 1.59
CA ARG A 74 -3.64 -13.99 2.16
C ARG A 74 -4.05 -12.66 1.55
N ASP A 75 -4.41 -12.66 0.27
CA ASP A 75 -4.84 -11.43 -0.43
C ASP A 75 -6.14 -10.85 0.16
N ALA A 76 -6.91 -11.64 0.90
CA ALA A 76 -8.11 -11.17 1.58
C ALA A 76 -7.82 -10.37 2.86
N ASP A 77 -6.58 -10.33 3.36
CA ASP A 77 -6.26 -9.65 4.62
C ASP A 77 -6.57 -8.13 4.54
N HIS A 78 -6.41 -7.50 3.39
CA HIS A 78 -6.77 -6.09 3.17
C HIS A 78 -8.27 -5.77 3.35
N LEU A 79 -9.15 -6.79 3.42
CA LEU A 79 -10.58 -6.60 3.69
C LEU A 79 -10.89 -6.34 5.17
N PHE A 80 -9.90 -6.53 6.05
CA PHE A 80 -10.03 -6.39 7.50
C PHE A 80 -9.30 -5.13 7.97
N PRO A 81 -9.70 -4.59 9.14
CA PRO A 81 -9.01 -3.43 9.70
C PRO A 81 -7.51 -3.71 9.90
N GLU A 82 -6.70 -2.77 9.49
CA GLU A 82 -5.25 -2.77 9.69
C GLU A 82 -4.90 -1.65 10.67
N ALA A 83 -3.92 -1.90 11.52
CA ALA A 83 -3.43 -0.95 12.51
C ALA A 83 -1.97 -0.52 12.22
N TYR A 84 -1.53 -0.60 10.95
CA TYR A 84 -0.14 -0.28 10.60
C TYR A 84 0.19 1.20 10.80
N ALA A 85 -0.77 2.08 10.62
CA ALA A 85 -0.57 3.52 10.84
C ALA A 85 -0.30 3.80 12.33
N GLU A 86 -1.17 3.29 13.20
CA GLU A 86 -1.05 3.45 14.66
C GLU A 86 0.20 2.77 15.19
N LEU A 87 0.50 1.55 14.71
CA LEU A 87 1.71 0.82 15.07
C LEU A 87 2.96 1.58 14.65
N SER A 88 2.97 2.18 13.45
CA SER A 88 4.13 2.94 12.98
C SER A 88 4.40 4.17 13.85
N VAL A 89 3.35 4.89 14.27
CA VAL A 89 3.47 6.02 15.18
C VAL A 89 3.99 5.56 16.54
N ALA A 90 3.39 4.51 17.12
CA ALA A 90 3.82 3.97 18.42
C ALA A 90 5.29 3.51 18.41
N LEU A 91 5.76 2.92 17.28
CA LEU A 91 7.17 2.53 17.15
C LEU A 91 8.10 3.76 17.04
N ILE A 92 7.70 4.81 16.35
CA ILE A 92 8.46 6.06 16.26
C ILE A 92 8.60 6.67 17.66
N ASP A 93 7.50 6.77 18.41
CA ASP A 93 7.50 7.29 19.78
C ASP A 93 8.37 6.42 20.69
N SER A 94 8.25 5.08 20.61
CA SER A 94 9.07 4.15 21.40
C SER A 94 10.57 4.29 21.11
N VAL A 95 10.96 4.51 19.84
CA VAL A 95 12.36 4.76 19.47
C VAL A 95 12.84 6.09 20.07
N LYS A 96 11.99 7.12 20.03
CA LYS A 96 12.28 8.43 20.62
C LYS A 96 12.47 8.36 22.15
N ASP A 97 11.56 7.64 22.82
CA ASP A 97 11.58 7.47 24.27
C ASP A 97 12.81 6.67 24.72
N ALA A 98 13.16 5.61 24.01
CA ALA A 98 14.26 4.73 24.36
C ALA A 98 15.65 5.25 23.99
N PHE A 99 15.77 5.98 22.87
CA PHE A 99 17.07 6.35 22.26
C PHE A 99 17.21 7.85 21.97
N GLY A 100 16.21 8.65 22.27
CA GLY A 100 16.19 10.09 21.99
C GLY A 100 16.04 10.43 20.50
N ASP A 101 16.08 11.71 20.19
CA ASP A 101 15.99 12.21 18.82
C ASP A 101 17.17 11.74 17.95
N GLU A 102 18.37 11.67 18.52
CA GLU A 102 19.57 11.14 17.82
C GLU A 102 19.39 9.66 17.42
N GLY A 103 18.79 8.84 18.28
CA GLY A 103 18.49 7.45 17.97
C GLY A 103 17.51 7.33 16.80
N LEU A 104 16.47 8.16 16.78
CA LEU A 104 15.51 8.21 15.69
C LEU A 104 16.16 8.68 14.38
N GLU A 105 17.02 9.71 14.41
CA GLU A 105 17.75 10.19 13.24
C GLU A 105 18.65 9.09 12.64
N ARG A 106 19.32 8.30 13.47
CA ARG A 106 20.12 7.14 13.03
C ARG A 106 19.26 6.08 12.32
N VAL A 107 18.05 5.83 12.83
CA VAL A 107 17.08 4.90 12.19
C VAL A 107 16.65 5.43 10.82
N LEU A 108 16.30 6.71 10.72
CA LEU A 108 15.90 7.36 9.46
C LEU A 108 17.04 7.35 8.43
N THR A 109 18.26 7.66 8.86
CA THR A 109 19.45 7.61 8.01
C THR A 109 19.70 6.19 7.47
N SER A 110 19.60 5.17 8.34
CA SER A 110 19.74 3.77 7.94
C SER A 110 18.65 3.34 6.94
N ARG A 111 17.40 3.77 7.15
CA ARG A 111 16.29 3.55 6.21
C ARG A 111 16.57 4.20 4.85
N CYS A 112 16.98 5.46 4.84
CA CYS A 112 17.32 6.21 3.63
C CYS A 112 18.46 5.52 2.85
N ALA A 113 19.49 5.04 3.54
CA ALA A 113 20.60 4.32 2.93
C ALA A 113 20.14 3.03 2.22
N ARG A 114 19.26 2.25 2.83
CA ARG A 114 18.65 1.07 2.20
C ARG A 114 17.82 1.43 0.97
N GLN A 115 16.95 2.45 1.08
CA GLN A 115 16.16 2.92 -0.06
C GLN A 115 17.05 3.39 -1.22
N ARG A 116 18.15 4.08 -0.93
CA ARG A 116 19.12 4.50 -1.95
C ARG A 116 19.69 3.31 -2.74
N VAL A 117 20.03 2.22 -2.07
CA VAL A 117 20.48 0.99 -2.72
C VAL A 117 19.39 0.40 -3.61
N ASP A 118 18.17 0.32 -3.12
CA ASP A 118 17.05 -0.27 -3.87
C ASP A 118 16.64 0.59 -5.08
N TYR A 119 16.59 1.91 -4.91
CA TYR A 119 16.32 2.83 -6.02
C TYR A 119 17.43 2.80 -7.07
N GLY A 120 18.69 2.69 -6.65
CA GLY A 120 19.85 2.56 -7.53
C GLY A 120 19.86 1.30 -8.42
N LYS A 121 19.08 0.28 -8.09
CA LYS A 121 18.86 -0.87 -8.96
C LYS A 121 18.07 -0.50 -10.22
N ARG A 122 17.24 0.54 -10.15
CA ARG A 122 16.30 0.97 -11.20
C ARG A 122 16.65 2.32 -11.83
N ILE A 123 17.29 3.20 -11.08
CA ILE A 123 17.73 4.54 -11.52
C ILE A 123 19.24 4.52 -11.69
N LYS A 124 19.71 4.50 -12.95
CA LYS A 124 21.16 4.34 -13.22
C LYS A 124 21.82 5.71 -13.33
N PRO A 125 23.07 5.85 -12.82
CA PRO A 125 23.81 7.11 -12.89
C PRO A 125 23.96 7.67 -14.32
N GLY A 126 24.17 6.80 -15.31
CA GLY A 126 24.35 7.16 -16.73
C GLY A 126 23.05 7.45 -17.51
N ASP A 127 21.87 7.29 -16.90
CA ASP A 127 20.61 7.59 -17.57
C ASP A 127 20.40 9.11 -17.69
N SER A 128 19.68 9.50 -18.75
CA SER A 128 19.20 10.89 -18.89
C SER A 128 18.22 11.26 -17.76
N LEU A 129 18.09 12.54 -17.46
CA LEU A 129 17.19 13.02 -16.40
C LEU A 129 15.74 12.56 -16.63
N ASP A 130 15.25 12.58 -17.88
CA ASP A 130 13.91 12.09 -18.22
C ASP A 130 13.73 10.60 -17.84
N LYS A 131 14.72 9.74 -18.13
CA LYS A 131 14.69 8.32 -17.76
C LYS A 131 14.75 8.12 -16.25
N LYS A 132 15.61 8.86 -15.56
CA LYS A 132 15.70 8.80 -14.09
C LYS A 132 14.39 9.20 -13.44
N LEU A 133 13.75 10.29 -13.89
CA LEU A 133 12.47 10.75 -13.38
C LEU A 133 11.34 9.76 -13.65
N ALA A 134 11.28 9.19 -14.85
CA ALA A 134 10.29 8.16 -15.18
C ALA A 134 10.46 6.91 -14.29
N ALA A 135 11.70 6.49 -14.05
CA ALA A 135 11.99 5.36 -13.16
C ALA A 135 11.63 5.69 -11.71
N LEU A 136 11.95 6.92 -11.24
CA LEU A 136 11.59 7.38 -9.90
C LEU A 136 10.07 7.40 -9.70
N ALA A 137 9.32 8.01 -10.62
CA ALA A 137 7.86 8.04 -10.53
C ALA A 137 7.24 6.63 -10.53
N LYS A 138 7.80 5.72 -11.30
CA LYS A 138 7.36 4.32 -11.31
C LYS A 138 7.58 3.65 -9.96
N VAL A 139 8.78 3.77 -9.36
CA VAL A 139 9.08 3.24 -8.03
C VAL A 139 8.12 3.82 -7.00
N ARG A 140 7.95 5.13 -7.00
CA ARG A 140 7.07 5.83 -6.06
C ARG A 140 5.60 5.42 -6.22
N THR A 141 5.15 5.18 -7.45
CA THR A 141 3.78 4.68 -7.69
C THR A 141 3.60 3.26 -7.15
N GLU A 142 4.59 2.38 -7.34
CA GLU A 142 4.58 1.02 -6.76
C GLU A 142 4.60 1.05 -5.22
N GLU A 143 5.22 2.06 -4.62
CA GLU A 143 5.20 2.30 -3.17
C GLU A 143 3.90 2.99 -2.67
N GLY A 144 2.96 3.31 -3.56
CA GLY A 144 1.65 3.86 -3.22
C GLY A 144 1.52 5.37 -3.23
N TYR A 145 2.53 6.12 -3.68
CA TYR A 145 2.49 7.60 -3.69
C TYR A 145 1.67 8.21 -4.83
N MET A 146 1.20 7.43 -5.80
CA MET A 146 0.48 7.90 -6.99
C MET A 146 1.28 9.01 -7.71
N ALA A 147 2.55 8.67 -8.03
CA ALA A 147 3.52 9.62 -8.54
C ALA A 147 3.42 9.83 -10.05
N GLU A 148 3.58 11.07 -10.51
CA GLU A 148 3.62 11.42 -11.92
C GLU A 148 4.70 12.50 -12.18
N ILE A 149 5.17 12.55 -13.43
CA ILE A 149 6.10 13.59 -13.89
C ILE A 149 5.36 14.56 -14.79
N ARG A 150 5.50 15.85 -14.52
CA ARG A 150 5.03 16.93 -15.38
C ARG A 150 6.22 17.77 -15.84
N LYS A 151 6.30 18.06 -17.14
CA LYS A 151 7.35 18.89 -17.70
C LYS A 151 6.92 20.36 -17.66
N GLU A 152 7.71 21.23 -17.02
CA GLU A 152 7.46 22.67 -16.96
C GLU A 152 8.19 23.43 -18.08
N GLY A 153 9.31 22.88 -18.58
CA GLY A 153 10.14 23.52 -19.61
C GLY A 153 11.38 22.69 -19.93
N LYS A 154 12.33 23.29 -20.66
CA LYS A 154 13.59 22.62 -20.98
C LYS A 154 14.39 22.40 -19.70
N GLY A 155 14.63 21.15 -19.32
CA GLY A 155 15.38 20.79 -18.10
C GLY A 155 14.64 21.07 -16.78
N SER A 156 13.34 21.43 -16.80
CA SER A 156 12.53 21.68 -15.61
C SER A 156 11.33 20.76 -15.57
N TYR A 157 11.14 20.07 -14.43
CA TYR A 157 10.11 19.05 -14.21
C TYR A 157 9.49 19.20 -12.83
N LEU A 158 8.26 18.74 -12.70
CA LEU A 158 7.61 18.46 -11.41
C LEU A 158 7.44 16.96 -11.24
N LEU A 159 7.95 16.43 -10.14
CA LEU A 159 7.53 15.15 -9.59
C LEU A 159 6.37 15.43 -8.64
N VAL A 160 5.20 14.94 -8.99
CA VAL A 160 3.96 15.15 -8.23
C VAL A 160 3.57 13.84 -7.58
N GLU A 161 3.36 13.85 -6.28
CA GLU A 161 2.88 12.71 -5.49
C GLU A 161 1.50 13.04 -4.92
N ASN A 162 0.46 12.44 -5.48
CA ASN A 162 -0.93 12.76 -5.17
C ASN A 162 -1.42 12.08 -3.88
N HIS A 163 -0.63 11.16 -3.31
CA HIS A 163 -0.94 10.43 -2.08
C HIS A 163 0.34 10.23 -1.26
N CYS A 164 0.20 10.25 0.07
CA CYS A 164 1.29 9.90 1.00
C CYS A 164 0.89 8.63 1.78
N PRO A 165 1.41 7.44 1.42
CA PRO A 165 1.05 6.19 2.08
C PRO A 165 1.62 6.08 3.51
N ILE A 166 2.59 6.92 3.86
CA ILE A 166 3.20 6.99 5.19
C ILE A 166 2.77 8.24 5.97
N CYS A 167 1.60 8.82 5.64
CA CYS A 167 1.18 10.11 6.18
C CYS A 167 1.17 10.13 7.72
N ALA A 168 0.72 9.06 8.39
CA ALA A 168 0.72 8.97 9.85
C ALA A 168 2.14 9.07 10.42
N ALA A 169 3.08 8.29 9.91
CA ALA A 169 4.48 8.31 10.31
C ALA A 169 5.15 9.67 10.03
N ALA A 170 4.86 10.28 8.87
CA ALA A 170 5.41 11.56 8.46
C ALA A 170 4.89 12.74 9.33
N ASN A 171 3.64 12.65 9.81
CA ASN A 171 3.10 13.60 10.80
C ASN A 171 3.76 13.42 12.17
N ALA A 172 4.00 12.19 12.63
CA ALA A 172 4.69 11.90 13.88
C ALA A 172 6.17 12.31 13.85
N CYS A 173 6.82 12.20 12.67
CA CYS A 173 8.22 12.59 12.50
C CYS A 173 8.50 13.13 11.10
N GLN A 174 8.72 14.45 10.99
CA GLN A 174 9.04 15.10 9.71
C GLN A 174 10.41 14.70 9.13
N GLY A 175 11.25 14.01 9.90
CA GLY A 175 12.51 13.42 9.44
C GLY A 175 12.33 12.46 8.26
N PHE A 176 11.17 11.78 8.15
CA PHE A 176 10.84 10.98 6.96
C PHE A 176 10.81 11.83 5.69
N CYS A 177 10.21 13.03 5.77
CA CYS A 177 10.10 13.91 4.63
C CYS A 177 11.44 14.55 4.24
N SER A 178 12.32 14.88 5.22
CA SER A 178 13.65 15.42 4.92
C SER A 178 14.56 14.37 4.30
N THR A 179 14.62 13.17 4.86
CA THR A 179 15.40 12.05 4.30
C THR A 179 14.92 11.62 2.91
N GLU A 180 13.63 11.76 2.61
CA GLU A 180 13.07 11.53 1.28
C GLU A 180 13.59 12.53 0.24
N LEU A 181 13.64 13.81 0.59
CA LEU A 181 14.21 14.84 -0.28
C LEU A 181 15.70 14.57 -0.57
N ASP A 182 16.46 14.14 0.44
CA ASP A 182 17.86 13.77 0.28
C ASP A 182 18.05 12.49 -0.55
N LEU A 183 17.11 11.54 -0.43
CA LEU A 183 17.07 10.37 -1.31
C LEU A 183 16.92 10.78 -2.77
N PHE A 184 15.95 11.65 -3.08
CA PHE A 184 15.70 12.10 -4.46
C PHE A 184 16.92 12.83 -5.05
N ARG A 185 17.54 13.74 -4.30
CA ARG A 185 18.79 14.40 -4.69
C ARG A 185 19.90 13.39 -5.00
N SER A 186 20.05 12.40 -4.12
CA SER A 186 21.08 11.37 -4.26
C SER A 186 20.91 10.49 -5.50
N VAL A 187 19.66 10.04 -5.80
CA VAL A 187 19.41 9.10 -6.92
C VAL A 187 19.33 9.81 -8.27
N LEU A 188 18.94 11.07 -8.30
CA LEU A 188 18.98 11.88 -9.53
C LEU A 188 20.41 12.30 -9.87
N GLY A 189 21.26 12.45 -8.86
CA GLY A 189 22.68 12.67 -8.99
C GLY A 189 23.11 14.14 -9.06
N PRO A 190 24.43 14.40 -9.17
CA PRO A 190 24.97 15.74 -9.27
C PRO A 190 24.49 16.45 -10.55
N GLY A 191 24.41 17.78 -10.50
CA GLY A 191 23.89 18.60 -11.61
C GLY A 191 22.38 18.59 -11.73
N VAL A 192 21.65 18.13 -10.66
CA VAL A 192 20.20 18.18 -10.59
C VAL A 192 19.80 18.80 -9.25
N SER A 193 19.10 19.92 -9.29
CA SER A 193 18.49 20.50 -8.09
C SER A 193 17.11 19.89 -7.86
N VAL A 194 16.80 19.62 -6.59
CA VAL A 194 15.48 19.12 -6.16
C VAL A 194 15.00 19.94 -4.97
N GLU A 195 13.86 20.58 -5.11
CA GLU A 195 13.22 21.39 -4.09
C GLU A 195 11.77 20.95 -3.88
N ARG A 196 11.30 20.86 -2.63
CA ARG A 196 9.89 20.61 -2.34
C ARG A 196 9.11 21.92 -2.47
N ALA A 197 8.16 21.96 -3.44
CA ALA A 197 7.32 23.12 -3.71
C ALA A 197 5.98 23.06 -2.98
N GLU A 198 5.35 21.85 -2.85
CA GLU A 198 4.12 21.64 -2.09
C GLU A 198 4.33 20.47 -1.12
N HIS A 199 3.69 20.49 0.05
CA HIS A 199 3.90 19.48 1.09
C HIS A 199 2.60 19.14 1.84
N ILE A 200 2.11 17.90 1.69
CA ILE A 200 0.87 17.41 2.34
C ILE A 200 0.88 17.70 3.85
N ILE A 201 1.99 17.46 4.54
CA ILE A 201 2.10 17.68 5.99
C ILE A 201 1.96 19.14 6.40
N LYS A 202 2.16 20.07 5.47
CA LYS A 202 1.97 21.52 5.69
C LYS A 202 0.57 22.01 5.29
N GLY A 203 -0.30 21.10 4.86
CA GLY A 203 -1.69 21.41 4.49
C GLY A 203 -1.94 21.52 3.00
N ASP A 204 -0.92 21.28 2.14
CA ASP A 204 -1.12 21.23 0.71
C ASP A 204 -1.88 19.94 0.31
N GLN A 205 -2.54 19.95 -0.85
CA GLN A 205 -3.29 18.81 -1.35
C GLN A 205 -2.40 17.60 -1.67
N ARG A 206 -1.13 17.81 -1.99
CA ARG A 206 -0.17 16.81 -2.47
C ARG A 206 1.25 17.22 -2.15
N CYS A 207 2.23 16.34 -2.39
CA CYS A 207 3.63 16.73 -2.42
C CYS A 207 4.08 17.01 -3.85
N VAL A 208 4.78 18.12 -4.06
CA VAL A 208 5.35 18.47 -5.36
C VAL A 208 6.84 18.79 -5.17
N TYR A 209 7.66 18.18 -6.00
CA TYR A 209 9.10 18.43 -6.04
C TYR A 209 9.45 19.03 -7.40
N ARG A 210 10.04 20.22 -7.37
CA ARG A 210 10.60 20.86 -8.57
C ARG A 210 12.00 20.32 -8.79
N VAL A 211 12.22 19.78 -9.97
CA VAL A 211 13.50 19.18 -10.39
C VAL A 211 14.03 19.94 -11.59
N ARG A 212 15.28 20.42 -11.50
CA ARG A 212 15.93 21.16 -12.58
C ARG A 212 17.32 20.61 -12.86
N SER A 213 17.68 20.51 -14.15
CA SER A 213 19.07 20.32 -14.55
C SER A 213 19.81 21.65 -14.38
N GLU A 214 20.95 21.63 -13.70
CA GLU A 214 21.89 22.75 -13.59
C GLU A 214 22.71 22.92 -14.88
#